data_61f62921f32dfcb8fb52b9d111767e86
#
_entry.id   61f62921f32dfcb8fb52b9d111767e86
#
_cell.length_a   1.000
_cell.length_b   1.000
_cell.length_c   1.000
_cell.angle_alpha   90.00
_cell.angle_beta   90.00
_cell.angle_gamma   90.00
#
_symmetry.space_group_name_H-M   'P 1'
#
loop_
_entity.id
_entity.type
_entity.pdbx_description
1 polymer ?
#
loop_
_entity_poly.entity_id
_entity_poly.type
_entity_poly.pdbx_seq_one_letter_code
_entity_poly.pdbx_strand_id
1 'polypeptide(L)'
;MNNVWSRCRHLPLLVLLCWLNTALAQTLPELPAVELTPAEEAEVQRLVLPVPEAWLGDFEGMRERRLIRILVPYSKTFFELDRGHQRGLTYELGKGLEAWLNKTRPYAKKSMQWRVMFIPTARNELMPKLIKGVGDIAAGGLTITEGRLKTVDFSDPFAVNIPEVLVTGPGGKPFEKIEDLSGQEVTVRASSSYYEHLQALNASFKKKGLAPIDLKAADENLESEDLLQMVNAGLLKATVVDRYIAIIWSPLYTDMKIHNEAFLHENSELAWAIRKDSPQFKSRLAEFVKTHKVGTTFGNSLRTKYVTNSSKRVLNATSEAEMKKFKEMVDIFTRHASTYGFDHLMLMAQGFQESQLDQGARSPRGAVGVMQLLPQTAKDPTVAIGDIDKSADRNIEAGSKYMRLLADKYLDDPQLSPVNKTLMTFAAYNAGPGNLRKFRALAEKSGRDKNIWFGNVEQAAAQVVGRETVDYVGNIYKYYVAYKLVEEKNVVRAGKTPRQ
;
A
#
# COMPACT_ATOMS: atom_id res chain seq x y z
N MET A 1 -42.42 -53.71 -64.92
CA MET A 1 -42.72 -54.94 -64.18
C MET A 1 -42.37 -54.68 -62.71
N ASN A 2 -43.44 -54.79 -61.96
CA ASN A 2 -43.56 -55.14 -60.51
C ASN A 2 -42.74 -54.36 -59.47
N ASN A 3 -43.36 -53.46 -58.71
CA ASN A 3 -44.14 -53.73 -57.48
C ASN A 3 -43.21 -54.31 -56.38
N VAL A 4 -43.15 -53.74 -55.17
CA VAL A 4 -44.11 -53.81 -54.06
C VAL A 4 -43.59 -53.03 -52.87
N TRP A 5 -44.36 -52.12 -52.34
CA TRP A 5 -44.82 -51.88 -50.96
C TRP A 5 -43.95 -52.42 -49.82
N SER A 6 -43.67 -51.79 -48.68
CA SER A 6 -44.57 -51.08 -47.79
C SER A 6 -43.89 -50.71 -46.46
N ARG A 7 -44.50 -49.74 -45.84
CA ARG A 7 -44.66 -49.49 -44.40
C ARG A 7 -43.71 -48.59 -43.67
N CYS A 8 -44.25 -47.41 -43.45
CA CYS A 8 -44.01 -46.51 -42.33
C CYS A 8 -43.95 -47.21 -40.98
N ARG A 9 -43.00 -46.86 -40.14
CA ARG A 9 -43.20 -46.87 -38.71
C ARG A 9 -42.59 -45.61 -38.11
N HIS A 10 -43.47 -44.85 -37.47
CA HIS A 10 -43.17 -43.64 -36.69
C HIS A 10 -42.19 -43.94 -35.60
N LEU A 11 -41.06 -43.16 -35.52
CA LEU A 11 -40.29 -42.94 -34.29
C LEU A 11 -40.57 -41.53 -33.80
N PRO A 12 -40.90 -41.34 -32.52
CA PRO A 12 -41.17 -40.02 -31.99
C PRO A 12 -39.86 -39.24 -31.84
N LEU A 13 -39.91 -37.98 -32.25
CA LEU A 13 -38.88 -36.96 -31.98
C LEU A 13 -38.77 -36.80 -30.45
N LEU A 14 -37.72 -37.33 -29.86
CA LEU A 14 -37.28 -36.97 -28.50
C LEU A 14 -36.65 -35.57 -28.60
N VAL A 15 -37.46 -34.57 -28.27
CA VAL A 15 -36.98 -33.21 -27.98
C VAL A 15 -36.21 -33.28 -26.71
N LEU A 16 -34.87 -33.32 -26.82
CA LEU A 16 -33.96 -33.07 -25.68
C LEU A 16 -34.10 -31.60 -25.31
N LEU A 17 -34.93 -31.30 -24.31
CA LEU A 17 -34.91 -30.03 -23.60
C LEU A 17 -33.57 -29.97 -22.83
N CYS A 18 -32.56 -29.31 -23.43
CA CYS A 18 -31.46 -28.79 -22.71
C CYS A 18 -32.00 -27.70 -21.77
N TRP A 19 -32.18 -28.05 -20.52
CA TRP A 19 -32.33 -27.07 -19.45
C TRP A 19 -30.99 -26.32 -19.32
N LEU A 20 -30.91 -25.18 -19.99
CA LEU A 20 -29.94 -24.17 -19.59
C LEU A 20 -30.35 -23.71 -18.19
N ASN A 21 -29.64 -24.21 -17.19
CA ASN A 21 -29.57 -23.56 -15.89
C ASN A 21 -28.82 -22.23 -16.08
N THR A 22 -29.51 -21.22 -16.55
CA THR A 22 -29.11 -19.84 -16.29
C THR A 22 -29.34 -19.66 -14.79
N ALA A 23 -28.26 -19.78 -14.01
CA ALA A 23 -28.21 -19.22 -12.68
C ALA A 23 -28.54 -17.72 -12.83
N LEU A 24 -29.77 -17.35 -12.52
CA LEU A 24 -30.17 -15.99 -12.31
C LEU A 24 -29.28 -15.50 -11.14
N ALA A 25 -28.20 -14.80 -11.46
CA ALA A 25 -27.59 -13.89 -10.49
C ALA A 25 -28.76 -13.00 -10.04
N GLN A 26 -29.18 -13.16 -8.80
CA GLN A 26 -30.14 -12.23 -8.19
C GLN A 26 -29.48 -10.86 -8.21
N THR A 27 -29.82 -10.06 -9.20
CA THR A 27 -29.48 -8.64 -9.22
C THR A 27 -30.19 -8.02 -8.02
N LEU A 28 -29.41 -7.63 -7.03
CA LEU A 28 -29.92 -6.82 -5.94
C LEU A 28 -30.53 -5.55 -6.57
N PRO A 29 -31.66 -5.03 -6.02
CA PRO A 29 -32.28 -3.83 -6.56
C PRO A 29 -31.26 -2.72 -6.66
N GLU A 30 -31.21 -2.02 -7.79
CA GLU A 30 -30.39 -0.82 -7.97
C GLU A 30 -30.74 0.18 -6.87
N LEU A 31 -29.78 0.38 -5.97
CA LEU A 31 -29.91 1.40 -4.94
C LEU A 31 -29.49 2.74 -5.56
N PRO A 32 -30.29 3.81 -5.42
CA PRO A 32 -29.92 5.11 -6.00
C PRO A 32 -28.56 5.57 -5.50
N ALA A 33 -27.76 6.15 -6.39
CA ALA A 33 -26.48 6.76 -6.04
C ALA A 33 -26.71 7.76 -4.90
N VAL A 34 -25.99 7.58 -3.79
CA VAL A 34 -26.16 8.44 -2.62
C VAL A 34 -25.17 9.59 -2.74
N GLU A 35 -25.65 10.75 -3.14
CA GLU A 35 -24.87 11.98 -3.23
C GLU A 35 -24.47 12.52 -1.84
N LEU A 36 -23.44 13.36 -1.79
CA LEU A 36 -23.08 14.08 -0.57
C LEU A 36 -24.20 15.04 -0.17
N THR A 37 -24.47 15.14 1.11
CA THR A 37 -25.33 16.20 1.62
C THR A 37 -24.63 17.56 1.54
N PRO A 38 -25.34 18.69 1.52
CA PRO A 38 -24.72 20.02 1.50
C PRO A 38 -23.72 20.25 2.65
N ALA A 39 -23.97 19.66 3.81
CA ALA A 39 -23.06 19.75 4.96
C ALA A 39 -21.76 18.94 4.72
N GLU A 40 -21.87 17.74 4.15
CA GLU A 40 -20.73 16.92 3.76
C GLU A 40 -19.92 17.57 2.63
N GLU A 41 -20.59 18.19 1.66
CA GLU A 41 -19.92 18.96 0.61
C GLU A 41 -19.14 20.14 1.17
N ALA A 42 -19.71 20.90 2.11
CA ALA A 42 -19.03 22.01 2.76
C ALA A 42 -17.83 21.54 3.59
N GLU A 43 -17.91 20.37 4.26
CA GLU A 43 -16.80 19.75 4.96
C GLU A 43 -15.67 19.37 3.98
N VAL A 44 -16.02 18.66 2.91
CA VAL A 44 -15.05 18.26 1.86
C VAL A 44 -14.40 19.49 1.25
N GLN A 45 -15.16 20.53 0.92
CA GLN A 45 -14.62 21.76 0.31
C GLN A 45 -13.58 22.46 1.20
N ARG A 46 -13.76 22.45 2.52
CA ARG A 46 -12.75 23.01 3.45
C ARG A 46 -11.45 22.23 3.50
N LEU A 47 -11.49 20.93 3.16
CA LEU A 47 -10.34 20.03 3.19
C LEU A 47 -9.60 19.96 1.84
N VAL A 48 -10.15 20.55 0.79
CA VAL A 48 -9.53 20.53 -0.55
C VAL A 48 -8.20 21.26 -0.53
N LEU A 49 -7.14 20.55 -0.90
CA LEU A 49 -5.83 21.12 -1.19
C LEU A 49 -5.59 20.95 -2.70
N PRO A 50 -5.64 22.03 -3.50
CA PRO A 50 -5.44 21.93 -4.93
C PRO A 50 -4.03 21.43 -5.24
N VAL A 51 -3.92 20.47 -6.16
CA VAL A 51 -2.63 20.04 -6.69
C VAL A 51 -2.19 21.08 -7.73
N PRO A 52 -1.02 21.72 -7.58
CA PRO A 52 -0.53 22.69 -8.55
C PRO A 52 -0.30 22.02 -9.91
N GLU A 53 -0.53 22.78 -10.98
CA GLU A 53 -0.23 22.36 -12.34
C GLU A 53 1.25 22.02 -12.54
N ALA A 54 1.53 21.17 -13.54
CA ALA A 54 2.90 20.85 -13.93
C ALA A 54 3.66 22.11 -14.36
N TRP A 55 4.92 22.22 -13.93
CA TRP A 55 5.76 23.38 -14.22
C TRP A 55 7.24 22.98 -14.25
N LEU A 56 7.97 23.48 -15.22
CA LEU A 56 9.34 23.09 -15.56
C LEU A 56 10.32 24.29 -15.48
N GLY A 57 10.34 25.05 -14.44
CA GLY A 57 11.31 26.16 -14.29
C GLY A 57 12.38 25.86 -13.24
N ASP A 58 13.30 26.81 -13.06
CA ASP A 58 14.34 26.79 -12.03
C ASP A 58 13.99 27.74 -10.86
N PHE A 59 14.92 28.03 -9.98
CA PHE A 59 14.74 28.68 -8.68
C PHE A 59 14.05 30.05 -8.76
N GLU A 60 14.35 30.88 -9.74
CA GLU A 60 13.71 32.22 -9.84
C GLU A 60 12.21 32.13 -10.09
N GLY A 61 11.74 31.21 -10.93
CA GLY A 61 10.31 31.00 -11.09
C GLY A 61 9.66 30.34 -9.87
N MET A 62 10.39 29.52 -9.11
CA MET A 62 9.93 29.05 -7.78
C MET A 62 9.76 30.22 -6.83
N ARG A 63 10.66 31.21 -6.88
CA ARG A 63 10.62 32.44 -6.08
C ARG A 63 9.41 33.30 -6.44
N GLU A 64 9.12 33.49 -7.71
CA GLU A 64 7.96 34.26 -8.17
C GLU A 64 6.64 33.70 -7.64
N ARG A 65 6.44 32.40 -7.75
CA ARG A 65 5.25 31.70 -7.20
C ARG A 65 5.31 31.44 -5.71
N ARG A 66 6.45 31.66 -5.05
CA ARG A 66 6.70 31.47 -3.60
C ARG A 66 6.43 30.03 -3.11
N LEU A 67 6.65 29.04 -3.98
CA LEU A 67 6.25 27.66 -3.73
C LEU A 67 7.33 26.70 -4.21
N ILE A 68 7.70 25.77 -3.34
CA ILE A 68 8.47 24.57 -3.67
C ILE A 68 7.59 23.34 -3.42
N ARG A 69 7.51 22.46 -4.40
CA ARG A 69 6.70 21.25 -4.38
C ARG A 69 7.60 20.04 -4.17
N ILE A 70 7.35 19.27 -3.11
CA ILE A 70 8.10 18.06 -2.78
C ILE A 70 7.23 16.84 -3.05
N LEU A 71 7.59 16.02 -4.02
CA LEU A 71 7.04 14.69 -4.23
C LEU A 71 7.59 13.76 -3.14
N VAL A 72 6.74 13.07 -2.42
CA VAL A 72 7.11 12.28 -1.26
C VAL A 72 6.28 11.01 -1.16
N PRO A 73 6.87 9.83 -0.86
CA PRO A 73 6.08 8.63 -0.64
C PRO A 73 5.20 8.78 0.60
N TYR A 74 3.98 8.21 0.56
CA TYR A 74 3.16 8.09 1.74
C TYR A 74 3.74 6.98 2.62
N SER A 75 4.41 7.35 3.68
CA SER A 75 5.26 6.48 4.48
C SER A 75 5.30 6.96 5.93
N LYS A 76 5.18 6.03 6.87
CA LYS A 76 5.27 6.32 8.31
C LYS A 76 6.65 6.88 8.71
N THR A 77 7.68 6.56 7.92
CA THR A 77 9.04 7.07 8.13
C THR A 77 9.22 8.46 7.53
N PHE A 78 8.73 8.68 6.30
CA PHE A 78 9.08 9.86 5.52
C PHE A 78 8.00 10.92 5.48
N PHE A 79 6.75 10.54 5.23
CA PHE A 79 5.63 11.47 5.17
C PHE A 79 4.31 10.77 5.40
N GLU A 80 3.59 11.16 6.43
CA GLU A 80 2.24 10.67 6.69
C GLU A 80 1.29 11.77 7.13
N LEU A 81 0.00 11.51 6.98
CA LEU A 81 -1.10 12.36 7.43
C LEU A 81 -1.87 11.65 8.57
N ASP A 82 -2.23 12.41 9.58
CA ASP A 82 -3.13 11.96 10.63
C ASP A 82 -4.08 13.11 11.01
N ARG A 83 -5.33 13.02 10.61
CA ARG A 83 -6.35 14.07 10.80
C ARG A 83 -5.87 15.46 10.38
N GLY A 84 -5.22 15.53 9.22
CA GLY A 84 -4.66 16.77 8.67
C GLY A 84 -3.30 17.18 9.22
N HIS A 85 -2.78 16.52 10.25
CA HIS A 85 -1.42 16.75 10.75
C HIS A 85 -0.39 15.99 9.92
N GLN A 86 0.54 16.73 9.34
CA GLN A 86 1.65 16.17 8.56
C GLN A 86 2.85 15.91 9.46
N ARG A 87 3.55 14.78 9.22
CA ARG A 87 4.77 14.40 9.94
C ARG A 87 5.62 13.43 9.13
N GLY A 88 6.85 13.18 9.58
CA GLY A 88 7.83 12.30 8.94
C GLY A 88 9.15 13.01 8.66
N LEU A 89 10.20 12.24 8.41
CA LEU A 89 11.55 12.77 8.18
C LEU A 89 11.60 13.77 7.02
N THR A 90 10.94 13.46 5.91
CA THR A 90 10.89 14.36 4.75
C THR A 90 10.06 15.60 5.04
N TYR A 91 8.97 15.46 5.80
CA TYR A 91 8.18 16.63 6.23
C TYR A 91 9.02 17.62 7.03
N GLU A 92 9.76 17.15 8.03
CA GLU A 92 10.61 18.03 8.87
C GLU A 92 11.72 18.69 8.05
N LEU A 93 12.39 17.94 7.17
CA LEU A 93 13.40 18.51 6.28
C LEU A 93 12.80 19.56 5.33
N GLY A 94 11.62 19.32 4.77
CA GLY A 94 10.94 20.27 3.91
C GLY A 94 10.49 21.52 4.67
N LYS A 95 10.00 21.38 5.92
CA LYS A 95 9.71 22.53 6.79
C LYS A 95 10.99 23.27 7.21
N GLY A 96 12.10 22.56 7.37
CA GLY A 96 13.42 23.15 7.54
C GLY A 96 13.82 24.00 6.35
N LEU A 97 13.60 23.51 5.10
CA LEU A 97 13.85 24.27 3.88
C LEU A 97 12.97 25.53 3.82
N GLU A 98 11.68 25.43 4.12
CA GLU A 98 10.76 26.58 4.18
C GLU A 98 11.26 27.64 5.15
N ALA A 99 11.63 27.25 6.35
CA ALA A 99 12.14 28.15 7.39
C ALA A 99 13.48 28.78 6.99
N TRP A 100 14.40 27.98 6.43
CA TRP A 100 15.69 28.44 5.95
C TRP A 100 15.56 29.47 4.83
N LEU A 101 14.69 29.23 3.83
CA LEU A 101 14.43 30.16 2.74
C LEU A 101 13.81 31.45 3.26
N ASN A 102 12.84 31.41 4.16
CA ASN A 102 12.23 32.56 4.77
C ASN A 102 13.25 33.41 5.58
N LYS A 103 14.27 32.76 6.16
CA LYS A 103 15.36 33.45 6.87
C LYS A 103 16.41 34.03 5.93
N THR A 104 16.84 33.29 4.93
CA THR A 104 18.00 33.65 4.08
C THR A 104 17.62 34.34 2.78
N ARG A 105 16.39 34.20 2.33
CA ARG A 105 15.84 34.76 1.09
C ARG A 105 14.43 35.35 1.32
N PRO A 106 14.27 36.25 2.32
CA PRO A 106 12.95 36.82 2.65
C PRO A 106 12.41 37.67 1.51
N TYR A 107 11.10 37.79 1.44
CA TYR A 107 10.44 38.79 0.61
C TYR A 107 10.38 40.14 1.30
N ALA A 108 10.34 41.22 0.53
CA ALA A 108 10.27 42.59 1.07
C ALA A 108 9.02 42.79 1.96
N LYS A 109 7.88 42.19 1.60
CA LYS A 109 6.66 42.22 2.41
C LYS A 109 6.61 41.01 3.34
N LYS A 110 6.51 41.23 4.66
CA LYS A 110 6.41 40.14 5.67
C LYS A 110 5.23 39.18 5.46
N SER A 111 4.17 39.61 4.78
CA SER A 111 3.03 38.77 4.41
C SER A 111 3.34 37.80 3.27
N MET A 112 4.42 38.05 2.53
CA MET A 112 4.88 37.16 1.44
C MET A 112 5.94 36.23 2.00
N GLN A 113 5.69 34.93 1.95
CA GLN A 113 6.59 33.92 2.50
C GLN A 113 6.73 32.77 1.50
N TRP A 114 7.88 32.12 1.52
CA TRP A 114 8.08 30.83 0.92
C TRP A 114 7.16 29.80 1.56
N ARG A 115 6.62 28.90 0.72
CA ARG A 115 5.85 27.75 1.15
C ARG A 115 6.43 26.49 0.56
N VAL A 116 6.46 25.44 1.35
CA VAL A 116 6.75 24.08 0.87
C VAL A 116 5.47 23.29 0.90
N MET A 117 5.13 22.70 -0.25
CA MET A 117 3.97 21.83 -0.42
C MET A 117 4.45 20.38 -0.61
N PHE A 118 3.87 19.47 0.14
CA PHE A 118 4.13 18.04 0.00
C PHE A 118 3.06 17.43 -0.89
N ILE A 119 3.51 16.70 -1.92
CA ILE A 119 2.65 16.00 -2.88
C ILE A 119 2.91 14.51 -2.73
N PRO A 120 2.07 13.79 -1.97
CA PRO A 120 2.20 12.35 -1.83
C PRO A 120 2.12 11.67 -3.20
N THR A 121 3.07 10.78 -3.45
CA THR A 121 3.33 10.20 -4.77
C THR A 121 3.84 8.78 -4.57
N ALA A 122 3.33 7.81 -5.35
CA ALA A 122 3.83 6.44 -5.30
C ALA A 122 5.33 6.41 -5.59
N ARG A 123 6.06 5.52 -4.92
CA ARG A 123 7.53 5.54 -4.95
C ARG A 123 8.10 5.34 -6.35
N ASN A 124 7.53 4.45 -7.13
CA ASN A 124 7.91 4.22 -8.54
C ASN A 124 7.56 5.39 -9.46
N GLU A 125 6.68 6.31 -9.03
CA GLU A 125 6.29 7.51 -9.80
C GLU A 125 7.06 8.78 -9.42
N LEU A 126 7.88 8.75 -8.36
CA LEU A 126 8.61 9.94 -7.89
C LEU A 126 9.45 10.57 -8.99
N MET A 127 10.31 9.79 -9.65
CA MET A 127 11.18 10.27 -10.74
C MET A 127 10.39 10.66 -11.99
N PRO A 128 9.45 9.83 -12.52
CA PRO A 128 8.61 10.21 -13.66
C PRO A 128 7.84 11.51 -13.45
N LYS A 129 7.24 11.71 -12.27
CA LYS A 129 6.48 12.93 -11.95
C LYS A 129 7.38 14.14 -11.72
N LEU A 130 8.58 13.96 -11.17
CA LEU A 130 9.58 15.01 -11.06
C LEU A 130 9.98 15.55 -12.45
N ILE A 131 10.30 14.65 -13.37
CA ILE A 131 10.68 14.99 -14.75
C ILE A 131 9.54 15.71 -15.48
N LYS A 132 8.30 15.28 -15.26
CA LYS A 132 7.09 15.93 -15.81
C LYS A 132 6.76 17.29 -15.16
N GLY A 133 7.51 17.73 -14.14
CA GLY A 133 7.29 19.01 -13.48
C GLY A 133 6.09 19.04 -12.52
N VAL A 134 5.57 17.91 -12.08
CA VAL A 134 4.52 17.83 -11.04
C VAL A 134 5.08 18.28 -9.68
N GLY A 135 6.35 18.03 -9.45
CA GLY A 135 7.10 18.52 -8.28
C GLY A 135 8.41 19.17 -8.68
N ASP A 136 9.06 19.80 -7.73
CA ASP A 136 10.38 20.44 -7.88
C ASP A 136 11.49 19.60 -7.22
N ILE A 137 11.12 18.81 -6.23
CA ILE A 137 11.96 17.86 -5.50
C ILE A 137 11.23 16.53 -5.47
N ALA A 138 11.96 15.42 -5.60
CA ALA A 138 11.53 14.12 -5.16
C ALA A 138 12.37 13.71 -3.94
N ALA A 139 11.70 13.30 -2.85
CA ALA A 139 12.33 13.00 -1.56
C ALA A 139 11.73 11.73 -0.94
N GLY A 140 12.40 11.19 0.11
CA GLY A 140 11.93 9.99 0.79
C GLY A 140 13.02 8.93 0.97
N GLY A 141 14.25 9.35 1.35
CA GLY A 141 15.39 8.45 1.50
C GLY A 141 15.86 7.89 0.17
N LEU A 142 16.07 8.77 -0.82
CA LEU A 142 16.49 8.35 -2.16
C LEU A 142 18.00 8.21 -2.23
N THR A 143 18.48 7.03 -2.56
CA THR A 143 19.89 6.75 -2.82
C THR A 143 20.28 7.31 -4.20
N ILE A 144 21.42 7.97 -4.26
CA ILE A 144 22.06 8.35 -5.53
C ILE A 144 22.58 7.09 -6.18
N THR A 145 22.10 6.75 -7.38
CA THR A 145 22.62 5.66 -8.21
C THR A 145 22.97 6.14 -9.60
N GLU A 146 23.90 5.47 -10.28
CA GLU A 146 24.26 5.77 -11.67
C GLU A 146 23.06 5.68 -12.61
N GLY A 147 22.15 4.74 -12.35
CA GLY A 147 20.89 4.59 -13.10
C GLY A 147 20.04 5.84 -13.01
N ARG A 148 19.82 6.35 -11.80
CA ARG A 148 19.01 7.56 -11.54
C ARG A 148 19.66 8.83 -12.08
N LEU A 149 20.99 8.97 -11.98
CA LEU A 149 21.73 10.12 -12.52
C LEU A 149 21.61 10.27 -14.04
N LYS A 150 21.20 9.24 -14.77
CA LYS A 150 20.93 9.37 -16.21
C LYS A 150 19.71 10.26 -16.50
N THR A 151 18.73 10.29 -15.62
CA THR A 151 17.42 10.95 -15.85
C THR A 151 17.16 12.16 -14.96
N VAL A 152 17.71 12.20 -13.76
CA VAL A 152 17.56 13.29 -12.79
C VAL A 152 18.92 13.74 -12.27
N ASP A 153 18.92 14.87 -11.57
CA ASP A 153 20.05 15.34 -10.77
C ASP A 153 19.73 15.19 -9.28
N PHE A 154 20.70 15.39 -8.42
CA PHE A 154 20.54 15.33 -6.97
C PHE A 154 21.12 16.57 -6.29
N SER A 155 20.57 16.92 -5.12
CA SER A 155 21.21 17.82 -4.17
C SER A 155 22.54 17.19 -3.64
N ASP A 156 23.33 17.95 -2.91
CA ASP A 156 24.34 17.37 -2.05
C ASP A 156 23.66 16.36 -1.09
N PRO A 157 24.34 15.28 -0.67
CA PRO A 157 23.74 14.28 0.19
C PRO A 157 23.48 14.81 1.60
N PHE A 158 22.31 14.50 2.14
CA PHE A 158 21.93 14.74 3.54
C PHE A 158 22.59 13.72 4.49
N ALA A 159 22.87 12.52 4.00
CA ALA A 159 23.57 11.46 4.72
C ALA A 159 24.45 10.67 3.74
N VAL A 160 25.61 10.27 4.20
CA VAL A 160 26.60 9.47 3.46
C VAL A 160 26.96 8.23 4.27
N ASN A 161 27.61 7.28 3.63
CA ASN A 161 28.02 6.00 4.24
C ASN A 161 26.86 5.30 4.92
N ILE A 162 25.72 5.22 4.22
CA ILE A 162 24.52 4.54 4.70
C ILE A 162 24.57 3.09 4.23
N PRO A 163 24.77 2.12 5.15
CA PRO A 163 24.78 0.72 4.77
C PRO A 163 23.38 0.20 4.51
N GLU A 164 23.24 -0.61 3.47
CA GLU A 164 22.06 -1.42 3.19
C GLU A 164 22.23 -2.79 3.85
N VAL A 165 21.34 -3.13 4.77
CA VAL A 165 21.44 -4.34 5.61
C VAL A 165 20.33 -5.33 5.34
N LEU A 166 20.66 -6.61 5.43
CA LEU A 166 19.69 -7.68 5.43
C LEU A 166 18.93 -7.69 6.75
N VAL A 167 17.61 -7.88 6.68
CA VAL A 167 16.72 -8.09 7.83
C VAL A 167 15.92 -9.36 7.61
N THR A 168 15.94 -10.26 8.61
CA THR A 168 15.20 -11.54 8.56
C THR A 168 14.16 -11.61 9.67
N GLY A 169 13.15 -12.46 9.45
CA GLY A 169 12.10 -12.73 10.42
C GLY A 169 12.50 -13.74 11.50
N PRO A 170 11.52 -14.13 12.36
CA PRO A 170 11.71 -15.14 13.40
C PRO A 170 12.20 -16.45 12.81
N GLY A 171 13.16 -17.11 13.47
CA GLY A 171 13.72 -18.38 13.02
C GLY A 171 14.67 -18.31 11.82
N GLY A 172 14.99 -17.10 11.33
CA GLY A 172 15.96 -16.89 10.27
C GLY A 172 17.36 -17.37 10.66
N LYS A 173 18.08 -17.99 9.71
CA LYS A 173 19.46 -18.38 9.91
C LYS A 173 20.35 -17.15 10.18
N PRO A 174 21.45 -17.29 10.92
CA PRO A 174 22.44 -16.23 11.01
C PRO A 174 23.11 -16.03 9.63
N PHE A 175 23.39 -14.78 9.30
CA PHE A 175 24.13 -14.38 8.11
C PHE A 175 25.38 -13.65 8.61
N GLU A 176 26.55 -14.16 8.30
CA GLU A 176 27.83 -13.59 8.73
C GLU A 176 28.51 -12.83 7.58
N LYS A 177 28.19 -13.20 6.35
CA LYS A 177 28.73 -12.58 5.14
C LYS A 177 27.69 -12.53 4.04
N ILE A 178 27.92 -11.70 3.04
CA ILE A 178 26.97 -11.48 1.95
C ILE A 178 26.75 -12.72 1.09
N GLU A 179 27.73 -13.62 0.97
CA GLU A 179 27.60 -14.87 0.25
C GLU A 179 26.58 -15.83 0.86
N ASP A 180 26.25 -15.69 2.12
CA ASP A 180 25.22 -16.50 2.81
C ASP A 180 23.82 -16.26 2.22
N LEU A 181 23.65 -15.18 1.42
CA LEU A 181 22.42 -14.90 0.65
C LEU A 181 22.24 -15.84 -0.55
N SER A 182 23.26 -16.64 -0.93
CA SER A 182 23.15 -17.57 -2.04
C SER A 182 21.97 -18.52 -1.88
N GLY A 183 21.06 -18.54 -2.85
CA GLY A 183 19.84 -19.37 -2.83
C GLY A 183 18.76 -18.93 -1.82
N GLN A 184 18.93 -17.80 -1.13
CA GLN A 184 17.93 -17.29 -0.18
C GLN A 184 16.88 -16.44 -0.90
N GLU A 185 15.66 -16.43 -0.35
CA GLU A 185 14.58 -15.58 -0.83
C GLU A 185 14.68 -14.21 -0.15
N VAL A 186 14.71 -13.14 -0.96
CA VAL A 186 14.72 -11.75 -0.50
C VAL A 186 13.66 -10.96 -1.25
N THR A 187 12.83 -10.23 -0.50
CA THR A 187 11.72 -9.43 -1.05
C THR A 187 12.01 -7.95 -0.89
N VAL A 188 12.09 -7.21 -2.01
CA VAL A 188 12.28 -5.75 -2.05
C VAL A 188 11.48 -5.16 -3.21
N ARG A 189 11.15 -3.85 -3.16
CA ARG A 189 10.51 -3.18 -4.30
C ARG A 189 11.43 -3.12 -5.51
N ALA A 190 10.87 -3.33 -6.71
CA ALA A 190 11.62 -3.24 -7.96
C ALA A 190 12.17 -1.82 -8.22
N SER A 191 11.49 -0.77 -7.73
CA SER A 191 11.93 0.64 -7.85
C SER A 191 13.04 1.06 -6.87
N SER A 192 13.46 0.16 -5.96
CA SER A 192 14.47 0.48 -4.92
C SER A 192 15.91 0.30 -5.41
N SER A 193 16.85 1.04 -4.80
CA SER A 193 18.29 0.79 -4.96
C SER A 193 18.68 -0.62 -4.50
N TYR A 194 18.00 -1.16 -3.51
CA TYR A 194 18.22 -2.52 -3.01
C TYR A 194 18.04 -3.57 -4.11
N TYR A 195 17.01 -3.39 -4.96
CA TYR A 195 16.76 -4.28 -6.10
C TYR A 195 17.90 -4.21 -7.10
N GLU A 196 18.36 -3.01 -7.46
CA GLU A 196 19.51 -2.79 -8.36
C GLU A 196 20.78 -3.47 -7.80
N HIS A 197 21.07 -3.30 -6.50
CA HIS A 197 22.26 -3.89 -5.86
C HIS A 197 22.16 -5.42 -5.73
N LEU A 198 20.97 -5.97 -5.43
CA LEU A 198 20.75 -7.42 -5.38
C LEU A 198 20.87 -8.06 -6.77
N GLN A 199 20.46 -7.39 -7.85
CA GLN A 199 20.71 -7.86 -9.21
C GLN A 199 22.20 -7.86 -9.55
N ALA A 200 22.93 -6.83 -9.17
CA ALA A 200 24.39 -6.77 -9.35
C ALA A 200 25.09 -7.88 -8.56
N LEU A 201 24.64 -8.14 -7.33
CA LEU A 201 25.15 -9.25 -6.51
C LEU A 201 24.87 -10.62 -7.14
N ASN A 202 23.68 -10.82 -7.70
CA ASN A 202 23.34 -12.05 -8.45
C ASN A 202 24.27 -12.28 -9.67
N ALA A 203 24.60 -11.19 -10.37
CA ALA A 203 25.58 -11.27 -11.46
C ALA A 203 26.98 -11.67 -10.94
N SER A 204 27.38 -11.21 -9.75
CA SER A 204 28.62 -11.61 -9.08
C SER A 204 28.55 -13.08 -8.62
N PHE A 205 27.45 -13.52 -8.02
CA PHE A 205 27.24 -14.91 -7.59
C PHE A 205 27.36 -15.89 -8.76
N LYS A 206 26.75 -15.54 -9.90
CA LYS A 206 26.89 -16.35 -11.13
C LYS A 206 28.36 -16.52 -11.53
N LYS A 207 29.18 -15.46 -11.46
CA LYS A 207 30.60 -15.53 -11.78
C LYS A 207 31.40 -16.40 -10.78
N LYS A 208 30.95 -16.43 -9.50
CA LYS A 208 31.54 -17.24 -8.43
C LYS A 208 30.99 -18.68 -8.37
N GLY A 209 30.07 -19.09 -9.26
CA GLY A 209 29.43 -20.42 -9.23
C GLY A 209 28.45 -20.61 -8.07
N LEU A 210 28.01 -19.52 -7.42
CA LEU A 210 27.02 -19.54 -6.34
C LEU A 210 25.60 -19.51 -6.91
N ALA A 211 24.64 -20.09 -6.18
CA ALA A 211 23.24 -20.01 -6.54
C ALA A 211 22.73 -18.55 -6.45
N PRO A 212 21.92 -18.09 -7.40
CA PRO A 212 21.37 -16.75 -7.33
C PRO A 212 20.40 -16.60 -6.13
N ILE A 213 20.31 -15.39 -5.60
CA ILE A 213 19.26 -14.99 -4.65
C ILE A 213 17.92 -15.12 -5.36
N ASP A 214 16.94 -15.74 -4.70
CA ASP A 214 15.54 -15.78 -5.16
C ASP A 214 14.90 -14.41 -4.86
N LEU A 215 15.08 -13.49 -5.81
CA LEU A 215 14.68 -12.09 -5.68
C LEU A 215 13.20 -11.94 -6.01
N LYS A 216 12.41 -11.58 -5.02
CA LYS A 216 10.98 -11.29 -5.15
C LYS A 216 10.73 -9.78 -5.20
N ALA A 217 10.00 -9.33 -6.21
CA ALA A 217 9.52 -7.95 -6.27
C ALA A 217 8.37 -7.77 -5.28
N ALA A 218 8.54 -6.87 -4.32
CA ALA A 218 7.45 -6.43 -3.45
C ALA A 218 6.49 -5.52 -4.24
N ASP A 219 5.24 -5.47 -3.79
CA ASP A 219 4.28 -4.50 -4.29
C ASP A 219 4.78 -3.07 -4.03
N GLU A 220 4.67 -2.19 -5.04
CA GLU A 220 5.16 -0.81 -4.97
C GLU A 220 4.41 0.08 -3.97
N ASN A 221 3.23 -0.36 -3.50
CA ASN A 221 2.47 0.32 -2.44
C ASN A 221 2.97 -0.02 -1.02
N LEU A 222 3.89 -0.98 -0.88
CA LEU A 222 4.50 -1.33 0.41
C LEU A 222 5.79 -0.56 0.59
N GLU A 223 5.88 0.24 1.66
CA GLU A 223 7.09 0.95 2.04
C GLU A 223 8.09 0.05 2.79
N SER A 224 9.32 0.52 2.99
CA SER A 224 10.36 -0.27 3.68
C SER A 224 9.95 -0.70 5.08
N GLU A 225 9.25 0.17 5.83
CA GLU A 225 8.70 -0.17 7.14
C GLU A 225 7.57 -1.20 7.09
N ASP A 226 6.82 -1.26 5.98
CA ASP A 226 5.80 -2.30 5.80
C ASP A 226 6.45 -3.66 5.55
N LEU A 227 7.52 -3.69 4.74
CA LEU A 227 8.31 -4.91 4.53
C LEU A 227 8.98 -5.38 5.83
N LEU A 228 9.55 -4.44 6.63
CA LEU A 228 10.07 -4.76 7.96
C LEU A 228 9.00 -5.33 8.89
N GLN A 229 7.79 -4.75 8.87
CA GLN A 229 6.66 -5.23 9.65
C GLN A 229 6.24 -6.66 9.24
N MET A 230 6.20 -6.92 7.93
CA MET A 230 5.88 -8.25 7.40
C MET A 230 6.98 -9.28 7.72
N VAL A 231 8.25 -8.88 7.64
CA VAL A 231 9.39 -9.72 8.05
C VAL A 231 9.31 -10.01 9.56
N ASN A 232 9.09 -9.00 10.39
CA ASN A 232 8.93 -9.17 11.83
C ASN A 232 7.79 -10.13 12.19
N ALA A 233 6.69 -10.08 11.43
CA ALA A 233 5.55 -10.97 11.60
C ALA A 233 5.75 -12.37 10.99
N GLY A 234 6.90 -12.65 10.34
CA GLY A 234 7.17 -13.91 9.65
C GLY A 234 6.38 -14.12 8.35
N LEU A 235 5.72 -13.08 7.83
CA LEU A 235 5.00 -13.12 6.54
C LEU A 235 5.96 -13.15 5.35
N LEU A 236 7.11 -12.48 5.48
CA LEU A 236 8.23 -12.51 4.55
C LEU A 236 9.46 -13.09 5.24
N LYS A 237 10.32 -13.78 4.48
CA LYS A 237 11.53 -14.39 5.04
C LYS A 237 12.60 -13.35 5.34
N ALA A 238 12.85 -12.47 4.36
CA ALA A 238 13.90 -11.45 4.42
C ALA A 238 13.57 -10.26 3.52
N THR A 239 14.11 -9.11 3.92
CA THR A 239 14.16 -7.90 3.10
C THR A 239 15.50 -7.20 3.29
N VAL A 240 15.78 -6.22 2.43
CA VAL A 240 16.92 -5.30 2.58
C VAL A 240 16.39 -3.89 2.73
N VAL A 241 16.98 -3.15 3.67
CA VAL A 241 16.68 -1.73 3.92
C VAL A 241 17.94 -1.00 4.33
N ASP A 242 17.91 0.33 4.24
CA ASP A 242 18.94 1.15 4.89
C ASP A 242 18.97 0.88 6.39
N ARG A 243 20.14 0.72 6.95
CA ARG A 243 20.34 0.38 8.37
C ARG A 243 19.61 1.33 9.33
N TYR A 244 19.57 2.62 9.02
CA TYR A 244 18.88 3.60 9.88
C TYR A 244 17.38 3.37 9.94
N ILE A 245 16.73 2.89 8.84
CA ILE A 245 15.32 2.53 8.83
C ILE A 245 15.10 1.31 9.75
N ALA A 246 15.93 0.27 9.62
CA ALA A 246 15.85 -0.89 10.50
C ALA A 246 16.01 -0.49 11.99
N ILE A 247 16.92 0.43 12.31
CA ILE A 247 17.13 0.93 13.68
C ILE A 247 15.93 1.74 14.19
N ILE A 248 15.35 2.61 13.36
CA ILE A 248 14.14 3.39 13.73
C ILE A 248 12.99 2.46 14.14
N TRP A 249 12.80 1.35 13.44
CA TRP A 249 11.68 0.44 13.63
C TRP A 249 11.96 -0.73 14.59
N SER A 250 13.22 -1.00 14.92
CA SER A 250 13.61 -2.11 15.81
C SER A 250 12.97 -2.09 17.21
N PRO A 251 12.68 -0.93 17.84
CA PRO A 251 11.97 -0.95 19.12
C PRO A 251 10.53 -1.48 19.04
N LEU A 252 9.90 -1.39 17.86
CA LEU A 252 8.54 -1.88 17.61
C LEU A 252 8.52 -3.30 17.02
N TYR A 253 9.55 -3.65 16.24
CA TYR A 253 9.67 -4.93 15.53
C TYR A 253 10.75 -5.77 16.18
N THR A 254 10.43 -6.36 17.33
CA THR A 254 11.38 -7.06 18.21
C THR A 254 11.73 -8.47 17.75
N ASP A 255 10.93 -9.05 16.85
CA ASP A 255 11.11 -10.43 16.37
C ASP A 255 11.93 -10.48 15.07
N MET A 256 12.23 -9.33 14.46
CA MET A 256 13.15 -9.24 13.33
C MET A 256 14.61 -9.23 13.78
N LYS A 257 15.50 -9.75 12.94
CA LYS A 257 16.94 -9.74 13.16
C LYS A 257 17.64 -8.91 12.08
N ILE A 258 18.40 -7.92 12.50
CA ILE A 258 19.24 -7.06 11.64
C ILE A 258 20.62 -7.70 11.54
N HIS A 259 21.08 -8.02 10.31
CA HIS A 259 22.39 -8.61 10.06
C HIS A 259 23.40 -7.52 9.72
N ASN A 260 24.13 -7.07 10.74
CA ASN A 260 25.07 -5.95 10.62
C ASN A 260 26.39 -6.32 9.90
N GLU A 261 26.66 -7.59 9.71
CA GLU A 261 27.89 -8.09 9.07
C GLU A 261 27.68 -8.44 7.58
N ALA A 262 26.42 -8.56 7.15
CA ALA A 262 26.05 -8.87 5.76
C ALA A 262 25.50 -7.63 5.05
N PHE A 263 26.40 -6.70 4.70
CA PHE A 263 26.05 -5.50 3.95
C PHE A 263 25.85 -5.80 2.47
N LEU A 264 24.73 -5.37 1.91
CA LEU A 264 24.51 -5.41 0.46
C LEU A 264 25.33 -4.30 -0.23
N HIS A 265 25.33 -3.11 0.36
CA HIS A 265 26.06 -1.93 -0.08
C HIS A 265 26.38 -1.07 1.14
N GLU A 266 27.62 -0.54 1.24
CA GLU A 266 28.08 0.15 2.47
C GLU A 266 28.03 1.67 2.38
N ASN A 267 28.16 2.22 1.18
CA ASN A 267 28.45 3.65 1.00
C ASN A 267 27.32 4.38 0.25
N SER A 268 26.06 4.03 0.53
CA SER A 268 24.93 4.75 -0.06
C SER A 268 24.91 6.21 0.40
N GLU A 269 24.62 7.11 -0.54
CA GLU A 269 24.41 8.52 -0.32
C GLU A 269 22.93 8.87 -0.50
N LEU A 270 22.32 9.49 0.50
CA LEU A 270 20.90 9.86 0.49
C LEU A 270 20.75 11.34 0.17
N ALA A 271 20.02 11.66 -0.89
CA ALA A 271 19.80 13.02 -1.35
C ALA A 271 18.38 13.25 -1.85
N TRP A 272 18.05 14.49 -2.11
CA TRP A 272 16.84 14.85 -2.83
C TRP A 272 17.10 14.90 -4.34
N ALA A 273 16.25 14.23 -5.12
CA ALA A 273 16.32 14.31 -6.55
C ALA A 273 15.64 15.60 -7.06
N ILE A 274 16.24 16.22 -8.06
CA ILE A 274 15.76 17.41 -8.76
C ILE A 274 15.86 17.19 -10.29
N ARG A 275 15.19 18.04 -11.07
CA ARG A 275 15.37 18.00 -12.51
C ARG A 275 16.79 18.41 -12.92
N LYS A 276 17.29 17.86 -14.02
CA LYS A 276 18.62 18.20 -14.57
C LYS A 276 18.77 19.67 -14.91
N ASP A 277 17.72 20.29 -15.43
CA ASP A 277 17.72 21.69 -15.87
C ASP A 277 17.40 22.68 -14.73
N SER A 278 17.98 22.45 -13.56
CA SER A 278 17.73 23.28 -12.37
C SER A 278 19.03 23.66 -11.63
N PRO A 279 20.05 24.26 -12.32
CA PRO A 279 21.34 24.53 -11.71
C PRO A 279 21.29 25.56 -10.57
N GLN A 280 20.41 26.58 -10.67
CA GLN A 280 20.25 27.56 -9.60
C GLN A 280 19.65 26.91 -8.36
N PHE A 281 18.62 26.07 -8.53
CA PHE A 281 18.00 25.37 -7.42
C PHE A 281 18.99 24.39 -6.77
N LYS A 282 19.78 23.65 -7.56
CA LYS A 282 20.84 22.77 -7.05
C LYS A 282 21.82 23.53 -6.16
N SER A 283 22.27 24.72 -6.60
CA SER A 283 23.15 25.60 -5.82
C SER A 283 22.51 26.02 -4.49
N ARG A 284 21.21 26.35 -4.49
CA ARG A 284 20.50 26.74 -3.25
C ARG A 284 20.33 25.56 -2.29
N LEU A 285 20.06 24.37 -2.82
CA LEU A 285 19.99 23.16 -1.99
C LEU A 285 21.35 22.82 -1.39
N ALA A 286 22.46 23.03 -2.11
CA ALA A 286 23.80 22.84 -1.55
C ALA A 286 24.06 23.76 -0.34
N GLU A 287 23.61 25.03 -0.38
CA GLU A 287 23.67 25.95 0.77
C GLU A 287 22.83 25.43 1.95
N PHE A 288 21.62 24.93 1.68
CA PHE A 288 20.72 24.39 2.71
C PHE A 288 21.29 23.14 3.36
N VAL A 289 21.78 22.18 2.57
CA VAL A 289 22.31 20.90 3.04
C VAL A 289 23.46 21.10 4.02
N LYS A 290 24.33 22.09 3.83
CA LYS A 290 25.46 22.38 4.73
C LYS A 290 25.05 22.49 6.21
N THR A 291 23.84 22.97 6.48
CA THR A 291 23.34 23.22 7.85
C THR A 291 22.26 22.26 8.30
N HIS A 292 21.77 21.37 7.41
CA HIS A 292 20.64 20.48 7.67
C HIS A 292 20.93 18.99 7.48
N LYS A 293 22.13 18.62 7.06
CA LYS A 293 22.56 17.22 6.91
C LYS A 293 22.86 16.54 8.25
N VAL A 294 22.98 15.24 8.23
CA VAL A 294 23.46 14.43 9.37
C VAL A 294 24.81 14.96 9.83
N GLY A 295 25.03 15.03 11.16
CA GLY A 295 26.19 15.68 11.77
C GLY A 295 25.96 17.14 12.20
N THR A 296 24.90 17.80 11.70
CA THR A 296 24.46 19.12 12.17
C THR A 296 23.46 18.99 13.31
N THR A 297 23.25 20.05 14.08
CA THR A 297 22.23 20.08 15.15
C THR A 297 20.85 19.72 14.64
N PHE A 298 20.46 20.27 13.48
CA PHE A 298 19.17 19.96 12.87
C PHE A 298 19.07 18.48 12.45
N GLY A 299 20.03 17.98 11.69
CA GLY A 299 20.01 16.59 11.22
C GLY A 299 20.04 15.57 12.35
N ASN A 300 20.80 15.85 13.43
CA ASN A 300 20.86 14.96 14.59
C ASN A 300 19.56 14.97 15.41
N SER A 301 18.88 16.13 15.53
CA SER A 301 17.59 16.22 16.23
C SER A 301 16.48 15.42 15.55
N LEU A 302 16.50 15.33 14.23
CA LEU A 302 15.54 14.52 13.49
C LEU A 302 15.66 13.02 13.81
N ARG A 303 16.90 12.53 13.98
CA ARG A 303 17.17 11.13 14.30
C ARG A 303 16.50 10.67 15.60
N THR A 304 16.44 11.55 16.61
CA THR A 304 15.86 11.24 17.92
C THR A 304 14.34 11.40 17.97
N LYS A 305 13.74 12.18 17.06
CA LYS A 305 12.32 12.53 17.08
C LYS A 305 11.40 11.43 16.59
N TYR A 306 11.86 10.58 15.67
CA TYR A 306 11.01 9.61 14.96
C TYR A 306 11.14 8.17 15.46
N VAL A 307 10.92 7.96 16.76
CA VAL A 307 10.57 6.64 17.30
C VAL A 307 9.06 6.66 17.46
N THR A 308 8.34 6.12 16.49
CA THR A 308 6.88 6.19 16.47
C THR A 308 6.26 5.32 17.54
N ASN A 309 5.41 5.91 18.37
CA ASN A 309 4.43 5.22 19.17
C ASN A 309 3.27 4.78 18.26
N SER A 310 2.99 3.48 18.26
CA SER A 310 1.75 2.83 17.83
C SER A 310 1.42 2.74 16.34
N SER A 311 1.74 1.62 15.77
CA SER A 311 0.82 0.95 14.83
C SER A 311 0.35 -0.35 15.47
N LYS A 312 -0.93 -0.75 15.28
CA LYS A 312 -1.39 -2.09 15.64
C LYS A 312 -0.43 -3.08 14.97
N ARG A 313 0.13 -3.98 15.76
CA ARG A 313 1.13 -4.96 15.31
C ARG A 313 0.49 -5.84 14.24
N VAL A 314 1.11 -6.00 13.08
CA VAL A 314 0.74 -7.02 12.10
C VAL A 314 1.09 -8.38 12.69
N LEU A 315 0.15 -9.32 12.62
CA LEU A 315 0.31 -10.67 13.16
C LEU A 315 0.87 -11.62 12.10
N ASN A 316 1.44 -12.73 12.53
CA ASN A 316 1.90 -13.77 11.60
C ASN A 316 0.71 -14.60 11.08
N ALA A 317 0.02 -14.11 10.04
CA ALA A 317 -1.09 -14.79 9.39
C ALA A 317 -0.70 -16.08 8.66
N THR A 318 0.60 -16.35 8.48
CA THR A 318 1.13 -17.53 7.79
C THR A 318 1.84 -18.52 8.73
N SER A 319 1.74 -18.33 10.06
CA SER A 319 2.21 -19.32 11.03
C SER A 319 1.48 -20.64 10.86
N GLU A 320 2.04 -21.74 11.34
CA GLU A 320 1.45 -23.08 11.22
C GLU A 320 0.03 -23.13 11.83
N ALA A 321 -0.17 -22.51 13.00
CA ALA A 321 -1.47 -22.43 13.66
C ALA A 321 -2.49 -21.63 12.83
N GLU A 322 -2.10 -20.48 12.28
CA GLU A 322 -2.98 -19.65 11.47
C GLU A 322 -3.24 -20.29 10.09
N MET A 323 -2.26 -20.97 9.50
CA MET A 323 -2.46 -21.72 8.26
C MET A 323 -3.36 -22.95 8.43
N LYS A 324 -3.48 -23.50 9.64
CA LYS A 324 -4.49 -24.51 9.94
C LYS A 324 -5.90 -23.89 9.86
N LYS A 325 -6.14 -22.76 10.54
CA LYS A 325 -7.41 -22.03 10.47
C LYS A 325 -7.72 -21.61 9.01
N PHE A 326 -6.70 -21.14 8.28
CA PHE A 326 -6.82 -20.83 6.86
C PHE A 326 -7.40 -22.01 6.07
N LYS A 327 -6.81 -23.22 6.21
CA LYS A 327 -7.26 -24.42 5.51
C LYS A 327 -8.68 -24.83 5.88
N GLU A 328 -9.07 -24.65 7.14
CA GLU A 328 -10.42 -24.98 7.63
C GLU A 328 -11.49 -24.02 7.07
N MET A 329 -11.13 -22.81 6.71
CA MET A 329 -12.06 -21.76 6.28
C MET A 329 -11.97 -21.41 4.79
N VAL A 330 -10.90 -21.82 4.09
CA VAL A 330 -10.67 -21.40 2.69
C VAL A 330 -11.83 -21.78 1.76
N ASP A 331 -12.44 -22.94 1.93
CA ASP A 331 -13.57 -23.38 1.12
C ASP A 331 -14.84 -22.53 1.36
N ILE A 332 -15.05 -22.09 2.61
CA ILE A 332 -16.16 -21.21 2.99
C ILE A 332 -15.96 -19.85 2.32
N PHE A 333 -14.77 -19.27 2.49
CA PHE A 333 -14.44 -17.99 1.85
C PHE A 333 -14.49 -18.05 0.33
N THR A 334 -13.98 -19.12 -0.29
CA THR A 334 -14.01 -19.31 -1.74
C THR A 334 -15.44 -19.34 -2.27
N ARG A 335 -16.34 -20.06 -1.59
CA ARG A 335 -17.75 -20.15 -1.97
C ARG A 335 -18.45 -18.78 -1.89
N HIS A 336 -18.32 -18.08 -0.76
CA HIS A 336 -18.98 -16.78 -0.59
C HIS A 336 -18.30 -15.68 -1.43
N ALA A 337 -16.98 -15.71 -1.60
CA ALA A 337 -16.27 -14.82 -2.51
C ALA A 337 -16.77 -14.97 -3.95
N SER A 338 -16.91 -16.20 -4.43
CA SER A 338 -17.49 -16.48 -5.76
C SER A 338 -18.92 -15.98 -5.88
N THR A 339 -19.76 -16.19 -4.84
CA THR A 339 -21.16 -15.77 -4.83
C THR A 339 -21.29 -14.24 -4.88
N TYR A 340 -20.45 -13.53 -4.16
CA TYR A 340 -20.54 -12.07 -4.02
C TYR A 340 -19.50 -11.29 -4.86
N GLY A 341 -18.72 -11.96 -5.70
CA GLY A 341 -17.81 -11.33 -6.68
C GLY A 341 -16.59 -10.66 -6.05
N PHE A 342 -15.96 -11.30 -5.07
CA PHE A 342 -14.71 -10.87 -4.45
C PHE A 342 -13.59 -11.90 -4.65
N ASP A 343 -12.34 -11.46 -4.49
CA ASP A 343 -11.19 -12.36 -4.34
C ASP A 343 -11.25 -13.01 -2.95
N HIS A 344 -11.19 -14.34 -2.88
CA HIS A 344 -11.32 -15.09 -1.64
C HIS A 344 -10.17 -14.81 -0.66
N LEU A 345 -8.95 -14.58 -1.14
CA LEU A 345 -7.82 -14.24 -0.29
C LEU A 345 -7.95 -12.83 0.30
N MET A 346 -8.56 -11.89 -0.43
CA MET A 346 -8.86 -10.56 0.10
C MET A 346 -9.91 -10.62 1.22
N LEU A 347 -10.98 -11.40 1.05
CA LEU A 347 -11.98 -11.60 2.11
C LEU A 347 -11.38 -12.34 3.31
N MET A 348 -10.53 -13.34 3.09
CA MET A 348 -9.83 -14.02 4.18
C MET A 348 -8.89 -13.09 4.94
N ALA A 349 -8.16 -12.23 4.22
CA ALA A 349 -7.29 -11.21 4.82
C ALA A 349 -8.09 -10.23 5.70
N GLN A 350 -9.32 -9.88 5.27
CA GLN A 350 -10.23 -9.09 6.09
C GLN A 350 -10.67 -9.87 7.34
N GLY A 351 -11.13 -11.09 7.21
CA GLY A 351 -11.52 -11.94 8.35
C GLY A 351 -10.38 -12.15 9.35
N PHE A 352 -9.13 -12.26 8.86
CA PHE A 352 -7.95 -12.30 9.71
C PHE A 352 -7.71 -10.98 10.43
N GLN A 353 -7.85 -9.84 9.75
CA GLN A 353 -7.72 -8.50 10.36
C GLN A 353 -8.80 -8.25 11.42
N GLU A 354 -10.02 -8.76 11.21
CA GLU A 354 -11.15 -8.57 12.11
C GLU A 354 -11.05 -9.42 13.39
N SER A 355 -10.70 -10.69 13.26
CA SER A 355 -10.82 -11.66 14.36
C SER A 355 -9.71 -12.71 14.43
N GLN A 356 -8.71 -12.68 13.55
CA GLN A 356 -7.75 -13.78 13.31
C GLN A 356 -8.47 -15.09 12.93
N LEU A 357 -9.53 -15.00 12.14
CA LEU A 357 -10.40 -16.09 11.71
C LEU A 357 -11.08 -16.83 12.89
N ASP A 358 -11.35 -16.14 14.00
CA ASP A 358 -11.99 -16.71 15.19
C ASP A 358 -13.50 -16.43 15.19
N GLN A 359 -14.31 -17.51 15.05
CA GLN A 359 -15.77 -17.40 15.14
C GLN A 359 -16.25 -17.04 16.55
N GLY A 360 -15.46 -17.36 17.59
CA GLY A 360 -15.75 -17.00 18.97
C GLY A 360 -15.54 -15.52 19.30
N ALA A 361 -14.87 -14.76 18.43
CA ALA A 361 -14.50 -13.37 18.70
C ALA A 361 -15.73 -12.47 18.93
N ARG A 362 -15.61 -11.58 19.92
CA ARG A 362 -16.62 -10.57 20.27
C ARG A 362 -15.92 -9.23 20.50
N SER A 363 -16.42 -8.17 19.88
CA SER A 363 -15.90 -6.83 20.13
C SER A 363 -16.62 -6.13 21.28
N PRO A 364 -16.03 -5.12 21.93
CA PRO A 364 -16.72 -4.30 22.95
C PRO A 364 -17.99 -3.61 22.44
N ARG A 365 -18.09 -3.40 21.10
CA ARG A 365 -19.27 -2.81 20.45
C ARG A 365 -20.32 -3.83 20.05
N GLY A 366 -20.13 -5.13 20.39
CA GLY A 366 -21.06 -6.20 20.10
C GLY A 366 -20.95 -6.81 18.71
N ALA A 367 -19.91 -6.51 17.94
CA ALA A 367 -19.64 -7.22 16.70
C ALA A 367 -19.19 -8.66 16.99
N VAL A 368 -19.56 -9.62 16.13
CA VAL A 368 -19.38 -11.05 16.38
C VAL A 368 -18.74 -11.79 15.20
N GLY A 369 -17.99 -12.83 15.51
CA GLY A 369 -17.52 -13.84 14.58
C GLY A 369 -16.35 -13.42 13.70
N VAL A 370 -16.09 -14.23 12.71
CA VAL A 370 -14.93 -14.11 11.80
C VAL A 370 -14.84 -12.71 11.15
N MET A 371 -15.97 -12.18 10.65
CA MET A 371 -16.03 -10.90 9.94
C MET A 371 -16.39 -9.72 10.86
N GLN A 372 -16.49 -9.94 12.19
CA GLN A 372 -16.85 -8.91 13.18
C GLN A 372 -18.05 -8.07 12.76
N LEU A 373 -19.14 -8.73 12.34
CA LEU A 373 -20.36 -8.05 11.92
C LEU A 373 -21.27 -7.82 13.12
N LEU A 374 -21.90 -6.63 13.16
CA LEU A 374 -22.94 -6.34 14.17
C LEU A 374 -24.20 -7.17 13.87
N PRO A 375 -24.81 -7.83 14.89
CA PRO A 375 -26.06 -8.57 14.71
C PRO A 375 -27.19 -7.74 14.11
N GLN A 376 -27.22 -6.44 14.37
CA GLN A 376 -28.20 -5.53 13.79
C GLN A 376 -27.98 -5.35 12.28
N THR A 377 -26.73 -5.24 11.82
CA THR A 377 -26.39 -5.18 10.40
C THR A 377 -26.77 -6.46 9.67
N ALA A 378 -26.52 -7.62 10.29
CA ALA A 378 -26.91 -8.91 9.72
C ALA A 378 -28.42 -9.09 9.60
N LYS A 379 -29.19 -8.53 10.54
CA LYS A 379 -30.67 -8.56 10.54
C LYS A 379 -31.31 -7.52 9.64
N ASP A 380 -30.54 -6.53 9.15
CA ASP A 380 -31.06 -5.55 8.19
C ASP A 380 -31.70 -6.28 7.00
N PRO A 381 -32.88 -5.87 6.52
CA PRO A 381 -33.57 -6.54 5.41
C PRO A 381 -32.73 -6.70 4.15
N THR A 382 -31.74 -5.83 3.93
CA THR A 382 -30.84 -5.93 2.77
C THR A 382 -29.79 -7.03 2.91
N VAL A 383 -29.40 -7.37 4.14
CA VAL A 383 -28.49 -8.49 4.47
C VAL A 383 -29.31 -9.76 4.75
N ALA A 384 -30.22 -9.69 5.70
CA ALA A 384 -31.20 -10.72 6.08
C ALA A 384 -30.56 -12.12 6.33
N ILE A 385 -29.46 -12.18 7.09
CA ILE A 385 -28.77 -13.43 7.44
C ILE A 385 -28.71 -13.56 8.98
N GLY A 386 -29.33 -14.62 9.51
CA GLY A 386 -29.34 -14.93 10.92
C GLY A 386 -28.20 -15.83 11.37
N ASP A 387 -28.13 -16.10 12.68
CA ASP A 387 -27.20 -17.05 13.31
C ASP A 387 -25.70 -16.78 13.06
N ILE A 388 -25.34 -15.52 12.83
CA ILE A 388 -23.97 -15.10 12.54
C ILE A 388 -23.01 -15.29 13.73
N ASP A 389 -23.53 -15.46 14.91
CA ASP A 389 -22.80 -15.73 16.16
C ASP A 389 -22.57 -17.22 16.42
N LYS A 390 -23.29 -18.11 15.71
CA LYS A 390 -23.25 -19.55 15.90
C LYS A 390 -22.43 -20.28 14.83
N SER A 391 -22.31 -19.70 13.64
CA SER A 391 -21.70 -20.35 12.48
C SER A 391 -20.75 -19.42 11.73
N ALA A 392 -19.52 -19.88 11.52
CA ALA A 392 -18.54 -19.18 10.70
C ALA A 392 -19.04 -19.02 9.26
N ASP A 393 -19.70 -20.04 8.71
CA ASP A 393 -20.31 -20.00 7.37
C ASP A 393 -21.34 -18.87 7.24
N ARG A 394 -22.27 -18.78 8.19
CA ARG A 394 -23.29 -17.69 8.21
C ARG A 394 -22.67 -16.32 8.46
N ASN A 395 -21.62 -16.26 9.28
CA ASN A 395 -20.93 -15.01 9.57
C ASN A 395 -20.17 -14.49 8.34
N ILE A 396 -19.44 -15.37 7.65
CA ILE A 396 -18.72 -15.03 6.41
C ILE A 396 -19.70 -14.69 5.29
N GLU A 397 -20.81 -15.43 5.16
CA GLU A 397 -21.87 -15.11 4.20
C GLU A 397 -22.42 -13.70 4.43
N ALA A 398 -22.82 -13.38 5.67
CA ALA A 398 -23.37 -12.08 6.02
C ALA A 398 -22.36 -10.93 5.80
N GLY A 399 -21.11 -11.13 6.20
CA GLY A 399 -20.03 -10.18 5.96
C GLY A 399 -19.77 -9.93 4.47
N SER A 400 -19.70 -11.01 3.67
CA SER A 400 -19.50 -10.93 2.22
C SER A 400 -20.69 -10.26 1.51
N LYS A 401 -21.93 -10.58 1.91
CA LYS A 401 -23.13 -9.92 1.39
C LYS A 401 -23.17 -8.44 1.74
N TYR A 402 -22.84 -8.08 2.97
CA TYR A 402 -22.76 -6.67 3.38
C TYR A 402 -21.67 -5.92 2.60
N MET A 403 -20.50 -6.53 2.39
CA MET A 403 -19.47 -5.99 1.51
C MET A 403 -19.99 -5.75 0.09
N ARG A 404 -20.74 -6.69 -0.48
CA ARG A 404 -21.33 -6.55 -1.82
C ARG A 404 -22.32 -5.38 -1.88
N LEU A 405 -23.19 -5.25 -0.88
CA LEU A 405 -24.10 -4.12 -0.76
C LEU A 405 -23.38 -2.77 -0.69
N LEU A 406 -22.30 -2.69 0.08
CA LEU A 406 -21.47 -1.48 0.14
C LEU A 406 -20.84 -1.16 -1.22
N ALA A 407 -20.30 -2.19 -1.89
CA ALA A 407 -19.66 -2.03 -3.20
C ALA A 407 -20.66 -1.58 -4.28
N ASP A 408 -21.86 -2.16 -4.32
CA ASP A 408 -22.87 -1.81 -5.32
C ASP A 408 -23.46 -0.43 -5.09
N LYS A 409 -23.74 -0.10 -3.83
CA LYS A 409 -24.38 1.17 -3.50
C LYS A 409 -23.47 2.40 -3.60
N TYR A 410 -22.17 2.24 -3.30
CA TYR A 410 -21.26 3.38 -3.13
C TYR A 410 -20.05 3.38 -4.08
N LEU A 411 -19.84 2.29 -4.83
CA LEU A 411 -18.70 2.09 -5.72
C LEU A 411 -19.14 1.57 -7.10
N ASP A 412 -20.32 1.99 -7.54
CA ASP A 412 -20.80 1.71 -8.90
C ASP A 412 -20.17 2.70 -9.89
N ASP A 413 -18.90 2.42 -10.23
CA ASP A 413 -18.12 3.19 -11.17
C ASP A 413 -17.35 2.20 -12.05
N PRO A 414 -17.64 2.13 -13.37
CA PRO A 414 -17.02 1.18 -14.27
C PRO A 414 -15.50 1.38 -14.44
N GLN A 415 -14.96 2.53 -14.03
CA GLN A 415 -13.53 2.80 -14.05
C GLN A 415 -12.78 2.22 -12.84
N LEU A 416 -13.50 1.76 -11.82
CA LEU A 416 -12.90 1.11 -10.65
C LEU A 416 -12.37 -0.28 -11.01
N SER A 417 -11.07 -0.49 -10.85
CA SER A 417 -10.50 -1.84 -10.91
C SER A 417 -11.04 -2.72 -9.76
N PRO A 418 -11.17 -4.04 -9.94
CA PRO A 418 -11.65 -4.95 -8.89
C PRO A 418 -10.90 -4.80 -7.57
N VAL A 419 -9.58 -4.65 -7.62
CA VAL A 419 -8.73 -4.45 -6.42
C VAL A 419 -9.09 -3.15 -5.71
N ASN A 420 -9.13 -2.02 -6.41
CA ASN A 420 -9.47 -0.74 -5.80
C ASN A 420 -10.91 -0.71 -5.27
N LYS A 421 -11.86 -1.34 -5.98
CA LYS A 421 -13.24 -1.49 -5.50
C LYS A 421 -13.26 -2.24 -4.17
N THR A 422 -12.52 -3.34 -4.04
CA THR A 422 -12.45 -4.11 -2.80
C THR A 422 -11.76 -3.35 -1.68
N LEU A 423 -10.63 -2.67 -1.93
CA LEU A 423 -9.93 -1.85 -0.91
C LEU A 423 -10.81 -0.74 -0.37
N MET A 424 -11.55 -0.04 -1.25
CA MET A 424 -12.49 1.01 -0.85
C MET A 424 -13.70 0.45 -0.11
N THR A 425 -14.12 -0.78 -0.45
CA THR A 425 -15.20 -1.47 0.29
C THR A 425 -14.73 -1.80 1.71
N PHE A 426 -13.48 -2.20 1.91
CA PHE A 426 -12.91 -2.36 3.26
C PHE A 426 -12.93 -1.03 4.03
N ALA A 427 -12.58 0.08 3.38
CA ALA A 427 -12.66 1.39 4.01
C ALA A 427 -14.09 1.76 4.41
N ALA A 428 -15.09 1.45 3.57
CA ALA A 428 -16.50 1.65 3.89
C ALA A 428 -16.98 0.74 5.04
N TYR A 429 -16.50 -0.49 5.09
CA TYR A 429 -16.80 -1.45 6.16
C TYR A 429 -16.31 -0.95 7.52
N ASN A 430 -15.10 -0.43 7.57
CA ASN A 430 -14.45 0.07 8.79
C ASN A 430 -14.95 1.46 9.22
N ALA A 431 -14.96 2.43 8.30
CA ALA A 431 -15.24 3.83 8.60
C ALA A 431 -16.70 4.23 8.37
N GLY A 432 -17.48 3.36 7.73
CA GLY A 432 -18.84 3.66 7.29
C GLY A 432 -18.90 4.26 5.87
N PRO A 433 -20.01 3.98 5.14
CA PRO A 433 -20.14 4.38 3.74
C PRO A 433 -20.24 5.90 3.54
N GLY A 434 -20.80 6.65 4.50
CA GLY A 434 -20.81 8.11 4.46
C GLY A 434 -19.40 8.71 4.41
N ASN A 435 -18.46 8.16 5.17
CA ASN A 435 -17.07 8.59 5.14
C ASN A 435 -16.39 8.20 3.83
N LEU A 436 -16.65 7.01 3.27
CA LEU A 436 -16.09 6.63 1.96
C LEU A 436 -16.48 7.65 0.86
N ARG A 437 -17.72 8.12 0.84
CA ARG A 437 -18.15 9.17 -0.12
C ARG A 437 -17.32 10.44 0.03
N LYS A 438 -17.12 10.88 1.29
CA LYS A 438 -16.27 12.05 1.58
C LYS A 438 -14.82 11.82 1.12
N PHE A 439 -14.27 10.63 1.35
CA PHE A 439 -12.90 10.32 0.91
C PHE A 439 -12.76 10.43 -0.60
N ARG A 440 -13.67 9.82 -1.37
CA ARG A 440 -13.64 9.87 -2.84
C ARG A 440 -13.84 11.29 -3.36
N ALA A 441 -14.80 12.03 -2.83
CA ALA A 441 -15.03 13.41 -3.22
C ALA A 441 -13.85 14.34 -2.89
N LEU A 442 -13.23 14.16 -1.71
CA LEU A 442 -12.04 14.93 -1.33
C LEU A 442 -10.85 14.60 -2.21
N ALA A 443 -10.64 13.32 -2.56
CA ALA A 443 -9.58 12.91 -3.48
C ALA A 443 -9.76 13.61 -4.84
N GLU A 444 -10.95 13.54 -5.44
CA GLU A 444 -11.27 14.16 -6.72
C GLU A 444 -11.10 15.69 -6.69
N LYS A 445 -11.71 16.37 -5.72
CA LYS A 445 -11.59 17.84 -5.55
C LYS A 445 -10.14 18.29 -5.27
N SER A 446 -9.30 17.40 -4.76
CA SER A 446 -7.86 17.64 -4.53
C SER A 446 -6.99 17.23 -5.73
N GLY A 447 -7.57 16.96 -6.91
CA GLY A 447 -6.83 16.58 -8.11
C GLY A 447 -6.21 15.17 -8.06
N ARG A 448 -6.74 14.29 -7.21
CA ARG A 448 -6.34 12.88 -7.10
C ARG A 448 -7.38 11.98 -7.76
N ASP A 449 -6.96 10.77 -8.09
CA ASP A 449 -7.88 9.80 -8.66
C ASP A 449 -8.79 9.21 -7.58
N LYS A 450 -10.10 9.48 -7.68
CA LYS A 450 -11.12 8.94 -6.77
C LYS A 450 -11.31 7.43 -6.88
N ASN A 451 -10.73 6.80 -7.91
CA ASN A 451 -10.89 5.39 -8.22
C ASN A 451 -9.63 4.56 -7.86
N ILE A 452 -8.60 5.18 -7.30
CA ILE A 452 -7.39 4.53 -6.81
C ILE A 452 -7.27 4.73 -5.31
N TRP A 453 -7.13 3.62 -4.56
CA TRP A 453 -6.97 3.70 -3.10
C TRP A 453 -5.60 4.22 -2.70
N PHE A 454 -4.53 3.47 -3.00
CA PHE A 454 -3.18 3.81 -2.55
C PHE A 454 -2.69 5.13 -3.14
N GLY A 455 -2.15 6.00 -2.26
CA GLY A 455 -1.64 7.31 -2.63
C GLY A 455 -2.71 8.32 -3.08
N ASN A 456 -3.98 7.96 -3.17
CA ASN A 456 -5.08 8.81 -3.64
C ASN A 456 -6.21 8.92 -2.61
N VAL A 457 -7.19 8.02 -2.62
CA VAL A 457 -8.32 8.03 -1.66
C VAL A 457 -7.85 7.75 -0.23
N GLU A 458 -6.82 6.96 -0.05
CA GLU A 458 -6.13 6.71 1.22
C GLU A 458 -5.75 8.01 1.95
N GLN A 459 -5.23 8.99 1.23
CA GLN A 459 -4.81 10.26 1.82
C GLN A 459 -6.00 11.12 2.24
N ALA A 460 -7.07 11.09 1.46
CA ALA A 460 -8.32 11.72 1.84
C ALA A 460 -8.91 11.05 3.09
N ALA A 461 -8.85 9.72 3.18
CA ALA A 461 -9.25 8.99 4.39
C ALA A 461 -8.41 9.40 5.60
N ALA A 462 -7.07 9.44 5.46
CA ALA A 462 -6.17 9.90 6.52
C ALA A 462 -6.48 11.33 7.00
N GLN A 463 -6.90 12.20 6.09
CA GLN A 463 -7.24 13.59 6.38
C GLN A 463 -8.58 13.70 7.12
N VAL A 464 -9.59 12.93 6.74
CA VAL A 464 -10.97 13.01 7.30
C VAL A 464 -11.08 12.27 8.63
N VAL A 465 -10.65 10.98 8.68
CA VAL A 465 -10.85 10.11 9.87
C VAL A 465 -9.54 9.75 10.58
N GLY A 466 -8.39 10.09 10.01
CA GLY A 466 -7.09 9.75 10.55
C GLY A 466 -6.59 8.37 10.12
N ARG A 467 -5.60 7.85 10.86
CA ARG A 467 -4.83 6.66 10.46
C ARG A 467 -5.56 5.34 10.62
N GLU A 468 -6.60 5.27 11.42
CA GLU A 468 -7.22 3.98 11.79
C GLU A 468 -7.70 3.21 10.56
N THR A 469 -8.46 3.85 9.67
CA THR A 469 -8.97 3.23 8.45
C THR A 469 -7.85 2.95 7.44
N VAL A 470 -6.85 3.82 7.35
CA VAL A 470 -5.68 3.61 6.48
C VAL A 470 -4.89 2.39 6.91
N ASP A 471 -4.57 2.29 8.21
CA ASP A 471 -3.87 1.14 8.78
C ASP A 471 -4.70 -0.15 8.65
N TYR A 472 -6.02 -0.07 8.78
CA TYR A 472 -6.92 -1.20 8.59
C TYR A 472 -6.84 -1.77 7.17
N VAL A 473 -7.04 -0.93 6.16
CA VAL A 473 -6.97 -1.35 4.75
C VAL A 473 -5.56 -1.81 4.38
N GLY A 474 -4.52 -1.09 4.83
CA GLY A 474 -3.13 -1.45 4.59
C GLY A 474 -2.74 -2.80 5.22
N ASN A 475 -3.22 -3.13 6.41
CA ASN A 475 -2.97 -4.42 7.05
C ASN A 475 -3.66 -5.56 6.29
N ILE A 476 -4.93 -5.39 5.89
CA ILE A 476 -5.63 -6.38 5.06
C ILE A 476 -4.83 -6.65 3.79
N TYR A 477 -4.34 -5.61 3.14
CA TYR A 477 -3.55 -5.75 1.92
C TYR A 477 -2.25 -6.54 2.14
N LYS A 478 -1.54 -6.33 3.26
CA LYS A 478 -0.35 -7.11 3.65
C LYS A 478 -0.67 -8.59 3.84
N TYR A 479 -1.77 -8.91 4.52
CA TYR A 479 -2.22 -10.30 4.68
C TYR A 479 -2.59 -10.93 3.33
N TYR A 480 -3.29 -10.18 2.48
CA TYR A 480 -3.61 -10.64 1.12
C TYR A 480 -2.35 -10.99 0.33
N VAL A 481 -1.35 -10.09 0.29
CA VAL A 481 -0.07 -10.34 -0.38
C VAL A 481 0.62 -11.59 0.18
N ALA A 482 0.63 -11.75 1.50
CA ALA A 482 1.23 -12.92 2.15
C ALA A 482 0.50 -14.23 1.77
N TYR A 483 -0.83 -14.24 1.79
CA TYR A 483 -1.63 -15.40 1.39
C TYR A 483 -1.42 -15.75 -0.09
N LYS A 484 -1.36 -14.75 -0.97
CA LYS A 484 -1.09 -14.94 -2.38
C LYS A 484 0.28 -15.60 -2.63
N LEU A 485 1.32 -15.14 -1.93
CA LEU A 485 2.65 -15.75 -1.99
C LEU A 485 2.67 -17.21 -1.51
N VAL A 486 1.89 -17.55 -0.47
CA VAL A 486 1.74 -18.94 0.01
C VAL A 486 1.01 -19.80 -1.02
N GLU A 487 -0.08 -19.29 -1.62
CA GLU A 487 -0.84 -19.99 -2.65
C GLU A 487 0.02 -20.28 -3.88
N GLU A 488 0.75 -19.28 -4.39
CA GLU A 488 1.67 -19.44 -5.52
C GLU A 488 2.74 -20.53 -5.26
N LYS A 489 3.33 -20.55 -4.06
CA LYS A 489 4.28 -21.62 -3.67
C LYS A 489 3.65 -23.01 -3.67
N ASN A 490 2.41 -23.13 -3.22
CA ASN A 490 1.70 -24.40 -3.19
C ASN A 490 1.35 -24.89 -4.60
N VAL A 491 0.95 -23.98 -5.50
CA VAL A 491 0.67 -24.27 -6.92
C VAL A 491 1.95 -24.78 -7.63
N VAL A 492 3.08 -24.11 -7.45
CA VAL A 492 4.37 -24.53 -8.01
C VAL A 492 4.79 -25.91 -7.47
N ARG A 493 4.65 -26.16 -6.15
CA ARG A 493 4.97 -27.47 -5.56
C ARG A 493 4.07 -28.61 -6.08
N ALA A 494 2.81 -28.29 -6.46
CA ALA A 494 1.87 -29.23 -7.05
C ALA A 494 2.09 -29.46 -8.56
N GLY A 495 3.12 -28.88 -9.17
CA GLY A 495 3.41 -28.99 -10.62
C GLY A 495 2.38 -28.30 -11.52
N LYS A 496 1.57 -27.37 -10.98
CA LYS A 496 0.57 -26.60 -11.72
C LYS A 496 1.14 -25.23 -12.07
N THR A 497 0.76 -24.69 -13.23
CA THR A 497 1.13 -23.33 -13.62
C THR A 497 0.30 -22.33 -12.78
N PRO A 498 0.92 -21.28 -12.21
CA PRO A 498 0.15 -20.23 -11.53
C PRO A 498 -0.86 -19.59 -12.48
N ARG A 499 -2.08 -19.37 -12.03
CA ARG A 499 -3.06 -18.55 -12.77
C ARG A 499 -2.59 -17.09 -12.72
N GLN A 500 -2.44 -16.48 -13.90
CA GLN A 500 -2.15 -15.05 -14.07
C GLN A 500 -3.33 -14.18 -13.64
#